data_c55b73df07e8c38832e0263da7b3c292
#
_entry.id   c55b73df07e8c38832e0263da7b3c292
#
_cell.length_a   1.000
_cell.length_b   1.000
_cell.length_c   1.000
_cell.angle_alpha   90.00
_cell.angle_beta   90.00
_cell.angle_gamma   90.00
#
_symmetry.space_group_name_H-M   'P 1'
#
loop_
_entity.id
_entity.type
_entity.pdbx_description
1 polymer ?
#
loop_
_entity_poly.entity_id
_entity_poly.type
_entity_poly.pdbx_seq_one_letter_code
_entity_poly.pdbx_strand_id
1 'polypeptide(L)'
;MNKFFTRFKASEHGGEYLMRLISAWLCSLVLILLFRPVKEVFNKEYAGEAPYLLLILFFTVFYGLLTVLRFIPKLRDMKTDCAALLISTAQFTVAYAVVMFREKGTNIDFFLGVVLFITLAVWYTVGKQRIRLPKFTKKCWIAVLAISAVFMLVFTALAMSLRYYKLCTPCFDFGIFTQMFENMKDGLGPVTTVERNYELSHFAVHFSPAYYLMLPFYTLFPHPVTLQILQGIFVTSGIIPVFLIARKYGFSLIHSSLFSAIYALYPAFTGGCSYDIHENCMLPAFLLWLIWAAEREKTIPMLVFALLTLTVKEDAAVYVAVIGLYLILSDRSEKTRALGAVIFGAACVYFFAVCAYLNNSGLGIMEWRYKDYMYRGGALITSLIVTAFTNPGYILSNLFTGEKLTFTVQTLGVLGGIPLVSRKIARYILLIPFVLVNLMPTYPYQDR
;
A
#
# COMPACT_ATOMS: atom_id res chain seq x y z
N MET A 1 -20.14 -2.26 -34.29
CA MET A 1 -19.58 -1.65 -33.07
C MET A 1 -20.11 -2.30 -31.79
N ASN A 2 -21.42 -2.54 -31.64
CA ASN A 2 -21.99 -3.17 -30.42
C ASN A 2 -21.51 -4.62 -30.11
N LYS A 3 -21.14 -5.44 -31.10
CA LYS A 3 -20.62 -6.81 -30.85
C LYS A 3 -19.17 -6.84 -30.34
N PHE A 4 -18.40 -5.77 -30.53
CA PHE A 4 -17.04 -5.68 -30.00
C PHE A 4 -17.07 -5.32 -28.52
N PHE A 5 -17.94 -4.43 -28.10
CA PHE A 5 -18.12 -4.02 -26.69
C PHE A 5 -18.90 -5.03 -25.84
N THR A 6 -19.83 -5.81 -26.41
CA THR A 6 -20.51 -6.89 -25.68
C THR A 6 -19.60 -8.12 -25.43
N ARG A 7 -18.46 -8.25 -26.11
CA ARG A 7 -17.41 -9.24 -25.78
C ARG A 7 -16.50 -8.79 -24.62
N PHE A 8 -16.55 -7.55 -24.21
CA PHE A 8 -15.98 -7.06 -22.94
C PHE A 8 -16.84 -7.45 -21.73
N LYS A 9 -17.68 -8.45 -21.88
CA LYS A 9 -18.42 -8.99 -20.76
C LYS A 9 -17.48 -9.70 -19.81
N ALA A 10 -17.53 -9.17 -18.62
CA ALA A 10 -17.22 -9.76 -17.34
C ALA A 10 -15.75 -9.86 -16.98
N SER A 11 -15.50 -9.29 -15.96
CA SER A 11 -14.80 -9.53 -14.72
C SER A 11 -13.68 -10.58 -14.66
N GLU A 12 -13.72 -11.66 -15.42
CA GLU A 12 -12.63 -12.62 -15.53
C GLU A 12 -11.48 -12.11 -16.44
N HIS A 13 -11.77 -11.22 -17.35
CA HIS A 13 -10.81 -10.74 -18.36
C HIS A 13 -9.86 -9.65 -17.87
N GLY A 14 -10.20 -8.89 -16.83
CA GLY A 14 -9.33 -7.82 -16.33
C GLY A 14 -7.96 -8.31 -15.86
N GLY A 15 -7.93 -9.42 -15.12
CA GLY A 15 -6.69 -10.03 -14.67
C GLY A 15 -5.83 -10.60 -15.80
N GLU A 16 -6.46 -11.11 -16.84
CA GLU A 16 -5.77 -11.66 -18.02
C GLU A 16 -5.13 -10.55 -18.86
N TYR A 17 -5.81 -9.41 -19.03
CA TYR A 17 -5.24 -8.23 -19.69
C TYR A 17 -4.03 -7.70 -18.92
N LEU A 18 -4.13 -7.61 -17.61
CA LEU A 18 -3.05 -7.15 -16.75
C LEU A 18 -1.83 -8.08 -16.84
N MET A 19 -2.03 -9.41 -16.80
CA MET A 19 -0.94 -10.39 -16.98
C MET A 19 -0.23 -10.22 -18.33
N ARG A 20 -0.97 -10.00 -19.41
CA ARG A 20 -0.39 -9.77 -20.75
C ARG A 20 0.36 -8.45 -20.85
N LEU A 21 -0.19 -7.37 -20.25
CA LEU A 21 0.48 -6.07 -20.19
C LEU A 21 1.81 -6.18 -19.44
N ILE A 22 1.82 -6.81 -18.27
CA ILE A 22 3.04 -7.00 -17.47
C ILE A 22 4.04 -7.87 -18.22
N SER A 23 3.59 -8.99 -18.82
CA SER A 23 4.48 -9.88 -19.59
C SER A 23 5.11 -9.18 -20.80
N ALA A 24 4.33 -8.40 -21.55
CA ALA A 24 4.82 -7.63 -22.68
C ALA A 24 5.84 -6.59 -22.27
N TRP A 25 5.58 -5.90 -21.16
CA TRP A 25 6.48 -4.91 -20.59
C TRP A 25 7.80 -5.55 -20.13
N LEU A 26 7.77 -6.63 -19.35
CA LEU A 26 8.98 -7.34 -18.92
C LEU A 26 9.81 -7.86 -20.10
N CYS A 27 9.16 -8.44 -21.13
CA CYS A 27 9.85 -8.87 -22.34
C CYS A 27 10.51 -7.71 -23.09
N SER A 28 9.85 -6.55 -23.16
CA SER A 28 10.42 -5.38 -23.85
C SER A 28 11.67 -4.84 -23.11
N LEU A 29 11.66 -4.83 -21.79
CA LEU A 29 12.83 -4.45 -20.99
C LEU A 29 14.00 -5.41 -21.20
N VAL A 30 13.74 -6.72 -21.22
CA VAL A 30 14.78 -7.73 -21.49
C VAL A 30 15.41 -7.51 -22.86
N LEU A 31 14.60 -7.26 -23.90
CA LEU A 31 15.14 -6.99 -25.24
C LEU A 31 16.00 -5.73 -25.28
N ILE A 32 15.60 -4.67 -24.58
CA ILE A 32 16.43 -3.46 -24.51
C ILE A 32 17.79 -3.76 -23.89
N LEU A 33 17.83 -4.53 -22.81
CA LEU A 33 19.10 -4.92 -22.18
C LEU A 33 19.99 -5.77 -23.12
N LEU A 34 19.38 -6.60 -23.99
CA LEU A 34 20.12 -7.44 -24.91
C LEU A 34 20.63 -6.66 -26.13
N PHE A 35 19.81 -5.79 -26.73
CA PHE A 35 20.14 -5.10 -27.98
C PHE A 35 20.87 -3.77 -27.77
N ARG A 36 20.73 -3.17 -26.62
CA ARG A 36 21.38 -1.92 -26.27
C ARG A 36 21.94 -1.99 -24.85
N PRO A 37 23.09 -2.64 -24.66
CA PRO A 37 23.73 -2.71 -23.36
C PRO A 37 24.07 -1.29 -22.93
N VAL A 38 23.26 -0.74 -22.04
CA VAL A 38 23.49 0.56 -21.42
C VAL A 38 24.42 0.34 -20.24
N LYS A 39 25.46 1.13 -20.13
CA LYS A 39 26.29 1.17 -18.93
C LYS A 39 25.49 1.82 -17.80
N GLU A 40 25.68 1.33 -16.59
CA GLU A 40 25.09 1.89 -15.37
C GLU A 40 23.55 1.78 -15.29
N VAL A 41 23.01 0.62 -15.65
CA VAL A 41 21.56 0.35 -15.51
C VAL A 41 21.10 0.56 -14.05
N PHE A 42 21.94 0.30 -13.07
CA PHE A 42 21.65 0.52 -11.65
C PHE A 42 22.01 1.94 -11.17
N ASN A 43 21.87 2.93 -12.05
CA ASN A 43 21.99 4.35 -11.75
C ASN A 43 20.63 5.05 -11.99
N LYS A 44 20.30 6.01 -11.13
CA LYS A 44 19.08 6.82 -11.26
C LYS A 44 18.99 7.61 -12.58
N GLU A 45 20.16 8.01 -13.13
CA GLU A 45 20.24 8.78 -14.37
C GLU A 45 19.85 7.97 -15.62
N TYR A 46 19.87 6.63 -15.53
CA TYR A 46 19.44 5.76 -16.62
C TYR A 46 18.04 6.09 -17.14
N ALA A 47 17.12 6.51 -16.25
CA ALA A 47 15.77 6.90 -16.63
C ALA A 47 15.75 8.05 -17.67
N GLY A 48 16.72 8.95 -17.63
CA GLY A 48 16.85 10.05 -18.60
C GLY A 48 17.46 9.65 -19.95
N GLU A 49 18.07 8.45 -20.03
CA GLU A 49 18.77 7.97 -21.23
C GLU A 49 18.09 6.75 -21.85
N ALA A 50 17.03 6.27 -21.25
CA ALA A 50 16.31 5.08 -21.69
C ALA A 50 15.78 5.26 -23.14
N PRO A 51 15.85 4.20 -23.96
CA PRO A 51 15.41 4.25 -25.35
C PRO A 51 13.87 4.09 -25.44
N TYR A 52 13.12 5.13 -25.10
CA TYR A 52 11.67 5.12 -24.98
C TYR A 52 10.94 4.59 -26.23
N LEU A 53 11.38 5.04 -27.44
CA LEU A 53 10.74 4.60 -28.69
C LEU A 53 10.87 3.08 -28.90
N LEU A 54 12.04 2.51 -28.60
CA LEU A 54 12.25 1.06 -28.69
C LEU A 54 11.45 0.32 -27.61
N LEU A 55 11.35 0.88 -26.41
CA LEU A 55 10.55 0.31 -25.33
C LEU A 55 9.06 0.22 -25.74
N ILE A 56 8.51 1.31 -26.27
CA ILE A 56 7.11 1.36 -26.73
C ILE A 56 6.91 0.40 -27.91
N LEU A 57 7.83 0.36 -28.85
CA LEU A 57 7.75 -0.54 -30.00
C LEU A 57 7.73 -1.99 -29.56
N PHE A 58 8.70 -2.42 -28.74
CA PHE A 58 8.76 -3.81 -28.28
C PHE A 58 7.56 -4.17 -27.42
N PHE A 59 7.13 -3.27 -26.53
CA PHE A 59 5.92 -3.45 -25.74
C PHE A 59 4.69 -3.70 -26.63
N THR A 60 4.50 -2.87 -27.65
CA THR A 60 3.36 -2.98 -28.57
C THR A 60 3.40 -4.31 -29.35
N VAL A 61 4.57 -4.70 -29.83
CA VAL A 61 4.77 -5.96 -30.54
C VAL A 61 4.46 -7.16 -29.63
N PHE A 62 5.03 -7.23 -28.42
CA PHE A 62 4.78 -8.33 -27.50
C PHE A 62 3.33 -8.40 -27.02
N TYR A 63 2.74 -7.25 -26.69
CA TYR A 63 1.32 -7.23 -26.33
C TYR A 63 0.41 -7.70 -27.46
N GLY A 64 0.71 -7.26 -28.68
CA GLY A 64 0.02 -7.72 -29.88
C GLY A 64 0.17 -9.23 -30.08
N LEU A 65 1.38 -9.77 -29.98
CA LEU A 65 1.64 -11.21 -30.09
C LEU A 65 0.87 -12.02 -29.02
N LEU A 66 0.95 -11.64 -27.76
CA LEU A 66 0.24 -12.31 -26.67
C LEU A 66 -1.28 -12.22 -26.84
N THR A 67 -1.78 -11.14 -27.45
CA THR A 67 -3.20 -11.00 -27.75
C THR A 67 -3.62 -11.86 -28.93
N VAL A 68 -2.79 -11.94 -29.99
CA VAL A 68 -3.05 -12.79 -31.17
C VAL A 68 -3.03 -14.28 -30.79
N LEU A 69 -2.15 -14.72 -29.91
CA LEU A 69 -2.12 -16.10 -29.42
C LEU A 69 -3.46 -16.56 -28.83
N ARG A 70 -4.27 -15.66 -28.33
CA ARG A 70 -5.62 -15.95 -27.81
C ARG A 70 -6.64 -16.36 -28.89
N PHE A 71 -6.37 -16.09 -30.16
CA PHE A 71 -7.20 -16.60 -31.25
C PHE A 71 -6.97 -18.07 -31.53
N ILE A 72 -5.87 -18.64 -31.03
CA ILE A 72 -5.56 -20.07 -31.13
C ILE A 72 -6.33 -20.82 -30.03
N PRO A 73 -7.25 -21.75 -30.35
CA PRO A 73 -8.13 -22.38 -29.37
C PRO A 73 -7.39 -23.05 -28.19
N LYS A 74 -6.22 -23.65 -28.44
CA LYS A 74 -5.39 -24.31 -27.42
C LYS A 74 -4.68 -23.32 -26.44
N LEU A 75 -4.52 -22.07 -26.85
CA LEU A 75 -3.81 -21.03 -26.07
C LEU A 75 -4.74 -19.96 -25.49
N ARG A 76 -6.05 -20.16 -25.64
CA ARG A 76 -7.07 -19.20 -25.16
C ARG A 76 -7.28 -19.23 -23.65
N ASP A 77 -6.71 -20.18 -22.95
CA ASP A 77 -6.90 -20.39 -21.51
C ASP A 77 -6.06 -19.39 -20.69
N MET A 78 -6.58 -18.98 -19.52
CA MET A 78 -5.88 -18.19 -18.51
C MET A 78 -4.52 -18.79 -18.10
N LYS A 79 -4.37 -20.12 -18.25
CA LYS A 79 -3.08 -20.80 -18.00
C LYS A 79 -1.97 -20.30 -18.92
N THR A 80 -2.28 -19.91 -20.14
CA THR A 80 -1.31 -19.34 -21.09
C THR A 80 -0.80 -17.99 -20.64
N ASP A 81 -1.69 -17.11 -20.15
CA ASP A 81 -1.29 -15.80 -19.61
C ASP A 81 -0.48 -15.96 -18.33
N CYS A 82 -0.84 -16.91 -17.47
CA CYS A 82 -0.04 -17.26 -16.30
C CYS A 82 1.37 -17.78 -16.69
N ALA A 83 1.45 -18.64 -17.68
CA ALA A 83 2.72 -19.15 -18.18
C ALA A 83 3.56 -18.03 -18.81
N ALA A 84 2.96 -17.16 -19.61
CA ALA A 84 3.63 -16.00 -20.19
C ALA A 84 4.20 -15.08 -19.09
N LEU A 85 3.41 -14.79 -18.02
CA LEU A 85 3.85 -13.99 -16.90
C LEU A 85 5.03 -14.64 -16.16
N LEU A 86 4.96 -15.94 -15.87
CA LEU A 86 6.04 -16.65 -15.19
C LEU A 86 7.33 -16.66 -16.02
N ILE A 87 7.22 -16.96 -17.33
CA ILE A 87 8.38 -16.97 -18.23
C ILE A 87 8.99 -15.59 -18.35
N SER A 88 8.20 -14.56 -18.59
CA SER A 88 8.70 -13.17 -18.70
C SER A 88 9.33 -12.68 -17.40
N THR A 89 8.76 -13.05 -16.26
CA THR A 89 9.35 -12.71 -14.93
C THR A 89 10.68 -13.43 -14.75
N ALA A 90 10.78 -14.70 -15.10
CA ALA A 90 12.03 -15.44 -15.02
C ALA A 90 13.12 -14.85 -15.95
N GLN A 91 12.77 -14.53 -17.19
CA GLN A 91 13.67 -13.87 -18.14
C GLN A 91 14.16 -12.52 -17.64
N PHE A 92 13.24 -11.68 -17.14
CA PHE A 92 13.56 -10.40 -16.53
C PHE A 92 14.53 -10.56 -15.36
N THR A 93 14.24 -11.47 -14.44
CA THR A 93 15.09 -11.75 -13.29
C THR A 93 16.48 -12.15 -13.68
N VAL A 94 16.62 -13.08 -14.61
CA VAL A 94 17.95 -13.54 -15.09
C VAL A 94 18.70 -12.40 -15.77
N ALA A 95 18.05 -11.63 -16.65
CA ALA A 95 18.68 -10.53 -17.35
C ALA A 95 19.20 -9.46 -16.39
N TYR A 96 18.37 -9.01 -15.45
CA TYR A 96 18.78 -8.01 -14.45
C TYR A 96 19.81 -8.55 -13.46
N ALA A 97 19.71 -9.83 -13.06
CA ALA A 97 20.72 -10.45 -12.22
C ALA A 97 22.10 -10.47 -12.88
N VAL A 98 22.17 -10.76 -14.19
CA VAL A 98 23.41 -10.72 -14.96
C VAL A 98 23.97 -9.30 -15.02
N VAL A 99 23.12 -8.30 -15.27
CA VAL A 99 23.54 -6.90 -15.28
C VAL A 99 24.00 -6.46 -13.89
N MET A 100 23.25 -6.81 -12.83
CA MET A 100 23.63 -6.52 -11.44
C MET A 100 25.02 -7.09 -11.12
N PHE A 101 25.25 -8.35 -11.46
CA PHE A 101 26.53 -9.00 -11.22
C PHE A 101 27.68 -8.29 -11.94
N ARG A 102 27.45 -7.82 -13.17
CA ARG A 102 28.46 -7.11 -13.96
C ARG A 102 28.75 -5.70 -13.47
N GLU A 103 27.75 -4.96 -12.99
CA GLU A 103 27.86 -3.54 -12.60
C GLU A 103 28.19 -3.34 -11.13
N LYS A 104 27.61 -4.14 -10.25
CA LYS A 104 27.67 -3.97 -8.79
C LYS A 104 28.27 -5.16 -8.05
N GLY A 105 28.63 -6.23 -8.74
CA GLY A 105 29.05 -7.49 -8.13
C GLY A 105 27.88 -8.29 -7.56
N THR A 106 28.17 -9.19 -6.61
CA THR A 106 27.14 -10.01 -5.96
C THR A 106 26.33 -9.19 -4.96
N ASN A 107 25.03 -9.08 -5.20
CA ASN A 107 24.09 -8.53 -4.22
C ASN A 107 23.14 -9.66 -3.78
N ILE A 108 23.47 -10.27 -2.63
CA ILE A 108 22.73 -11.41 -2.08
C ILE A 108 21.30 -11.03 -1.72
N ASP A 109 21.08 -9.83 -1.17
CA ASP A 109 19.75 -9.37 -0.74
C ASP A 109 18.81 -9.23 -1.93
N PHE A 110 19.29 -8.65 -3.04
CA PHE A 110 18.53 -8.58 -4.30
C PHE A 110 18.14 -9.98 -4.79
N PHE A 111 19.10 -10.91 -4.80
CA PHE A 111 18.85 -12.29 -5.21
C PHE A 111 17.83 -12.99 -4.33
N LEU A 112 17.96 -12.89 -3.00
CA LEU A 112 17.04 -13.52 -2.06
C LEU A 112 15.64 -12.94 -2.20
N GLY A 113 15.50 -11.62 -2.34
CA GLY A 113 14.22 -10.95 -2.55
C GLY A 113 13.52 -11.45 -3.81
N VAL A 114 14.24 -11.50 -4.93
CA VAL A 114 13.69 -11.96 -6.20
C VAL A 114 13.35 -13.45 -6.17
N VAL A 115 14.20 -14.29 -5.58
CA VAL A 115 13.92 -15.73 -5.39
C VAL A 115 12.70 -15.94 -4.51
N LEU A 116 12.54 -15.16 -3.45
CA LEU A 116 11.35 -15.20 -2.59
C LEU A 116 10.08 -14.94 -3.40
N PHE A 117 10.03 -13.87 -4.18
CA PHE A 117 8.86 -13.52 -4.99
C PHE A 117 8.57 -14.56 -6.08
N ILE A 118 9.60 -15.10 -6.75
CA ILE A 118 9.43 -16.17 -7.72
C ILE A 118 8.90 -17.44 -7.04
N THR A 119 9.47 -17.82 -5.89
CA THR A 119 9.04 -19.00 -5.14
C THR A 119 7.58 -18.88 -4.74
N LEU A 120 7.15 -17.70 -4.27
CA LEU A 120 5.75 -17.44 -3.93
C LEU A 120 4.83 -17.49 -5.16
N ALA A 121 5.27 -16.97 -6.30
CA ALA A 121 4.53 -17.05 -7.56
C ALA A 121 4.38 -18.50 -8.04
N VAL A 122 5.44 -19.31 -7.94
CA VAL A 122 5.42 -20.76 -8.28
C VAL A 122 4.57 -21.53 -7.28
N TRP A 123 4.75 -21.31 -5.99
CA TRP A 123 3.95 -21.96 -4.96
C TRP A 123 2.45 -21.67 -5.14
N TYR A 124 2.10 -20.44 -5.49
CA TYR A 124 0.74 -20.07 -5.85
C TYR A 124 0.16 -20.88 -7.01
N THR A 125 0.96 -21.16 -8.05
CA THR A 125 0.49 -21.92 -9.22
C THR A 125 0.35 -23.41 -8.94
N VAL A 126 1.06 -23.97 -7.97
CA VAL A 126 1.16 -25.42 -7.70
C VAL A 126 0.30 -25.89 -6.53
N GLY A 127 0.00 -25.03 -5.55
CA GLY A 127 -0.55 -25.45 -4.25
C GLY A 127 -2.08 -25.48 -4.11
N LYS A 128 -2.66 -26.67 -3.99
CA LYS A 128 -4.04 -26.87 -3.51
C LYS A 128 -4.01 -27.83 -2.32
N GLN A 129 -3.95 -27.32 -1.09
CA GLN A 129 -4.25 -28.16 0.08
C GLN A 129 -5.37 -27.52 0.91
N ARG A 130 -6.37 -28.32 1.25
CA ARG A 130 -7.46 -27.93 2.15
C ARG A 130 -7.09 -28.32 3.58
N ILE A 131 -6.79 -27.33 4.42
CA ILE A 131 -6.60 -27.52 5.86
C ILE A 131 -7.96 -27.56 6.54
N ARG A 132 -8.24 -28.64 7.32
CA ARG A 132 -9.44 -28.73 8.16
C ARG A 132 -9.08 -28.26 9.58
N LEU A 133 -9.72 -27.18 10.02
CA LEU A 133 -9.55 -26.67 11.37
C LEU A 133 -10.51 -27.36 12.37
N PRO A 134 -10.14 -27.45 13.67
CA PRO A 134 -10.98 -28.08 14.68
C PRO A 134 -12.32 -27.35 14.85
N LYS A 135 -13.34 -28.10 15.35
CA LYS A 135 -14.67 -27.56 15.64
C LYS A 135 -14.62 -26.82 16.98
N PHE A 136 -14.92 -25.54 16.97
CA PHE A 136 -15.06 -24.70 18.17
C PHE A 136 -16.50 -24.51 18.58
N THR A 137 -16.76 -24.30 19.88
CA THR A 137 -18.10 -23.97 20.38
C THR A 137 -18.55 -22.59 19.90
N LYS A 138 -19.86 -22.41 19.73
CA LYS A 138 -20.43 -21.17 19.20
C LYS A 138 -20.09 -19.91 20.03
N LYS A 139 -19.88 -20.06 21.36
CA LYS A 139 -19.59 -18.92 22.27
C LYS A 139 -18.14 -18.44 22.22
N CYS A 140 -17.19 -19.28 21.78
CA CYS A 140 -15.76 -18.94 21.78
C CYS A 140 -15.45 -17.73 20.88
N TRP A 141 -16.22 -17.48 19.83
CA TRP A 141 -15.94 -16.38 18.92
C TRP A 141 -16.10 -14.99 19.59
N ILE A 142 -17.10 -14.84 20.48
CA ILE A 142 -17.31 -13.59 21.21
C ILE A 142 -16.13 -13.35 22.16
N ALA A 143 -15.72 -14.38 22.88
CA ALA A 143 -14.59 -14.29 23.80
C ALA A 143 -13.30 -13.89 23.06
N VAL A 144 -12.99 -14.54 21.93
CA VAL A 144 -11.80 -14.19 21.12
C VAL A 144 -11.86 -12.75 20.66
N LEU A 145 -13.02 -12.30 20.15
CA LEU A 145 -13.19 -10.93 19.65
C LEU A 145 -13.05 -9.90 20.78
N ALA A 146 -13.70 -10.14 21.92
CA ALA A 146 -13.66 -9.23 23.07
C ALA A 146 -12.25 -9.17 23.68
N ILE A 147 -11.58 -10.30 23.89
CA ILE A 147 -10.21 -10.36 24.42
C ILE A 147 -9.26 -9.63 23.47
N SER A 148 -9.38 -9.83 22.15
CA SER A 148 -8.54 -9.15 21.17
C SER A 148 -8.75 -7.63 21.19
N ALA A 149 -10.00 -7.17 21.29
CA ALA A 149 -10.31 -5.74 21.36
C ALA A 149 -9.81 -5.10 22.65
N VAL A 150 -10.05 -5.76 23.80
CA VAL A 150 -9.57 -5.29 25.11
C VAL A 150 -8.04 -5.26 25.14
N PHE A 151 -7.39 -6.33 24.67
CA PHE A 151 -5.94 -6.39 24.61
C PHE A 151 -5.37 -5.22 23.80
N MET A 152 -5.85 -5.02 22.57
CA MET A 152 -5.33 -3.99 21.69
C MET A 152 -5.57 -2.58 22.26
N LEU A 153 -6.78 -2.31 22.77
CA LEU A 153 -7.12 -1.03 23.36
C LEU A 153 -6.26 -0.75 24.61
N VAL A 154 -6.21 -1.70 25.54
CA VAL A 154 -5.45 -1.54 26.79
C VAL A 154 -3.96 -1.42 26.51
N PHE A 155 -3.42 -2.27 25.62
CA PHE A 155 -2.01 -2.20 25.28
C PHE A 155 -1.63 -0.86 24.67
N THR A 156 -2.36 -0.38 23.66
CA THR A 156 -2.05 0.89 22.98
C THR A 156 -2.32 2.11 23.87
N ALA A 157 -3.49 2.20 24.48
CA ALA A 157 -3.86 3.34 25.30
C ALA A 157 -3.08 3.41 26.63
N LEU A 158 -3.00 2.29 27.39
CA LEU A 158 -2.36 2.27 28.70
C LEU A 158 -0.84 2.38 28.60
N ALA A 159 -0.20 1.63 27.69
CA ALA A 159 1.25 1.70 27.56
C ALA A 159 1.73 3.11 27.20
N MET A 160 1.05 3.77 26.26
CA MET A 160 1.40 5.15 25.87
C MET A 160 1.09 6.17 26.97
N SER A 161 -0.03 6.01 27.67
CA SER A 161 -0.35 6.86 28.81
C SER A 161 0.68 6.73 29.94
N LEU A 162 1.13 5.50 30.24
CA LEU A 162 2.18 5.28 31.24
C LEU A 162 3.53 5.86 30.83
N ARG A 163 3.88 5.83 29.54
CA ARG A 163 5.10 6.50 29.04
C ARG A 163 5.03 8.02 29.24
N TYR A 164 3.88 8.64 28.97
CA TYR A 164 3.68 10.04 29.24
C TYR A 164 3.92 10.39 30.73
N TYR A 165 3.29 9.66 31.66
CA TYR A 165 3.46 9.91 33.09
C TYR A 165 4.88 9.64 33.59
N LYS A 166 5.63 8.77 32.91
CA LYS A 166 7.04 8.49 33.23
C LYS A 166 8.03 9.41 32.51
N LEU A 167 7.55 10.39 31.74
CA LEU A 167 8.38 11.28 30.90
C LEU A 167 9.28 10.50 29.91
N CYS A 168 8.79 9.37 29.39
CA CYS A 168 9.50 8.48 28.49
C CYS A 168 8.89 8.49 27.07
N THR A 169 8.29 9.59 26.64
CA THR A 169 7.84 9.75 25.25
C THR A 169 9.05 9.75 24.31
N PRO A 170 8.98 9.07 23.15
CA PRO A 170 10.16 8.82 22.34
C PRO A 170 10.72 10.06 21.64
N CYS A 171 9.88 11.07 21.42
CA CYS A 171 10.28 12.30 20.75
C CYS A 171 9.38 13.48 21.17
N PHE A 172 9.63 14.65 20.58
CA PHE A 172 8.85 15.86 20.86
C PHE A 172 7.50 15.92 20.11
N ASP A 173 7.20 14.99 19.21
CA ASP A 173 5.96 15.00 18.42
C ASP A 173 4.72 14.97 19.29
N PHE A 174 4.75 14.26 20.42
CA PHE A 174 3.65 14.27 21.36
C PHE A 174 3.37 15.67 21.94
N GLY A 175 4.42 16.47 22.13
CA GLY A 175 4.30 17.87 22.50
C GLY A 175 3.66 18.73 21.41
N ILE A 176 4.03 18.49 20.14
CA ILE A 176 3.41 19.15 18.98
C ILE A 176 1.90 18.93 18.99
N PHE A 177 1.47 17.67 19.03
CA PHE A 177 0.05 17.34 18.98
C PHE A 177 -0.70 17.83 20.21
N THR A 178 -0.09 17.77 21.40
CA THR A 178 -0.70 18.28 22.62
C THR A 178 -0.94 19.79 22.52
N GLN A 179 0.06 20.57 22.12
CA GLN A 179 -0.07 22.00 21.91
C GLN A 179 -1.10 22.33 20.83
N MET A 180 -1.04 21.62 19.70
CA MET A 180 -1.97 21.81 18.59
C MET A 180 -3.43 21.61 19.04
N PHE A 181 -3.72 20.53 19.76
CA PHE A 181 -5.09 20.26 20.24
C PHE A 181 -5.55 21.28 21.29
N GLU A 182 -4.66 21.78 22.15
CA GLU A 182 -5.00 22.84 23.08
C GLU A 182 -5.39 24.13 22.34
N ASN A 183 -4.57 24.52 21.34
CA ASN A 183 -4.87 25.66 20.47
C ASN A 183 -6.16 25.48 19.65
N MET A 184 -6.38 24.29 19.10
CA MET A 184 -7.63 23.97 18.37
C MET A 184 -8.86 24.06 19.28
N LYS A 185 -8.77 23.60 20.53
CA LYS A 185 -9.83 23.72 21.55
C LYS A 185 -10.18 25.16 21.82
N ASP A 186 -9.17 26.03 21.88
CA ASP A 186 -9.33 27.47 22.18
C ASP A 186 -9.70 28.28 20.89
N GLY A 187 -9.92 27.59 19.74
CA GLY A 187 -10.32 28.23 18.49
C GLY A 187 -9.19 28.87 17.69
N LEU A 188 -7.95 28.69 18.09
CA LEU A 188 -6.77 29.23 17.39
C LEU A 188 -6.36 28.40 16.15
N GLY A 189 -7.03 27.26 15.92
CA GLY A 189 -6.70 26.37 14.83
C GLY A 189 -5.54 25.41 15.15
N PRO A 190 -5.08 24.62 14.15
CA PRO A 190 -4.04 23.60 14.35
C PRO A 190 -2.63 24.22 14.39
N VAL A 191 -2.43 25.20 15.27
CA VAL A 191 -1.19 25.97 15.38
C VAL A 191 -0.28 25.40 16.47
N THR A 192 1.02 25.40 16.21
CA THR A 192 2.06 24.97 17.15
C THR A 192 3.32 25.83 17.01
N THR A 193 4.06 25.99 18.10
CA THR A 193 5.38 26.61 18.11
C THR A 193 6.50 25.58 18.31
N VAL A 194 6.17 24.39 18.81
CA VAL A 194 7.14 23.34 19.13
C VAL A 194 7.74 22.73 17.85
N GLU A 195 6.97 22.64 16.79
CA GLU A 195 7.33 21.86 15.60
C GLU A 195 8.54 22.44 14.84
N ARG A 196 8.65 23.77 14.78
CA ARG A 196 9.73 24.46 14.02
C ARG A 196 10.36 25.64 14.78
N ASN A 197 10.11 25.75 16.09
CA ASN A 197 10.56 26.86 16.94
C ASN A 197 10.01 28.23 16.50
N TYR A 198 8.91 28.28 15.78
CA TYR A 198 8.12 29.46 15.48
C TYR A 198 6.66 29.06 15.26
N GLU A 199 5.78 30.03 15.35
CA GLU A 199 4.35 29.80 15.18
C GLU A 199 4.01 29.40 13.73
N LEU A 200 3.44 28.21 13.55
CA LEU A 200 2.92 27.76 12.26
C LEU A 200 1.74 26.80 12.47
N SER A 201 0.92 26.66 11.43
CA SER A 201 -0.08 25.60 11.37
C SER A 201 0.58 24.27 11.10
N HIS A 202 0.29 23.23 11.88
CA HIS A 202 0.70 21.87 11.59
C HIS A 202 0.25 21.41 10.17
N PHE A 203 -0.87 21.94 9.69
CA PHE A 203 -1.35 21.64 8.32
C PHE A 203 -0.46 22.23 7.21
N ALA A 204 0.47 23.11 7.55
CA ALA A 204 1.53 23.54 6.64
C ALA A 204 2.67 22.52 6.52
N VAL A 205 2.74 21.54 7.45
CA VAL A 205 3.73 20.44 7.45
C VAL A 205 3.10 19.15 6.96
N HIS A 206 1.94 18.78 7.55
CA HIS A 206 1.12 17.64 7.18
C HIS A 206 -0.35 18.02 7.10
N PHE A 207 -0.98 17.79 5.97
CA PHE A 207 -2.40 18.15 5.80
C PHE A 207 -3.29 17.03 6.35
N SER A 208 -3.69 17.16 7.63
CA SER A 208 -4.38 16.13 8.40
C SER A 208 -5.71 16.59 9.03
N PRO A 209 -6.74 16.99 8.22
CA PRO A 209 -8.02 17.45 8.74
C PRO A 209 -8.75 16.45 9.64
N ALA A 210 -8.42 15.14 9.55
CA ALA A 210 -9.00 14.10 10.39
C ALA A 210 -8.82 14.35 11.89
N TYR A 211 -7.86 15.18 12.32
CA TYR A 211 -7.72 15.57 13.70
C TYR A 211 -8.95 16.27 14.27
N TYR A 212 -9.74 16.94 13.44
CA TYR A 212 -11.03 17.51 13.88
C TYR A 212 -12.04 16.45 14.36
N LEU A 213 -11.90 15.19 13.97
CA LEU A 213 -12.72 14.10 14.51
C LEU A 213 -12.38 13.77 15.97
N MET A 214 -11.16 14.06 16.40
CA MET A 214 -10.70 13.84 17.76
C MET A 214 -10.99 15.05 18.66
N LEU A 215 -11.08 16.24 18.08
CA LEU A 215 -11.21 17.51 18.82
C LEU A 215 -12.41 17.56 19.79
N PRO A 216 -13.63 17.08 19.44
CA PRO A 216 -14.75 17.10 20.39
C PRO A 216 -14.45 16.32 21.67
N PHE A 217 -13.75 15.19 21.56
CA PHE A 217 -13.37 14.37 22.72
C PHE A 217 -12.28 15.02 23.52
N TYR A 218 -11.31 15.66 22.86
CA TYR A 218 -10.26 16.43 23.54
C TYR A 218 -10.84 17.63 24.27
N THR A 219 -11.82 18.33 23.69
CA THR A 219 -12.49 19.46 24.32
C THR A 219 -13.24 19.05 25.60
N LEU A 220 -13.85 17.85 25.60
CA LEU A 220 -14.50 17.31 26.79
C LEU A 220 -13.52 16.87 27.88
N PHE A 221 -12.36 16.35 27.48
CA PHE A 221 -11.31 15.85 28.37
C PHE A 221 -9.96 16.43 27.94
N PRO A 222 -9.67 17.73 28.24
CA PRO A 222 -8.48 18.41 27.75
C PRO A 222 -7.23 17.96 28.50
N HIS A 223 -6.72 16.80 28.12
CA HIS A 223 -5.53 16.21 28.70
C HIS A 223 -4.75 15.43 27.64
N PRO A 224 -3.42 15.46 27.61
CA PRO A 224 -2.61 14.77 26.62
C PRO A 224 -2.94 13.27 26.48
N VAL A 225 -3.22 12.59 27.60
CA VAL A 225 -3.60 11.17 27.62
C VAL A 225 -4.86 10.87 26.82
N THR A 226 -5.78 11.85 26.67
CA THR A 226 -6.97 11.69 25.84
C THR A 226 -6.59 11.34 24.39
N LEU A 227 -5.53 11.94 23.86
CA LEU A 227 -5.05 11.67 22.51
C LEU A 227 -4.54 10.23 22.38
N GLN A 228 -3.84 9.72 23.40
CA GLN A 228 -3.35 8.34 23.42
C GLN A 228 -4.50 7.31 23.51
N ILE A 229 -5.54 7.64 24.28
CA ILE A 229 -6.75 6.82 24.39
C ILE A 229 -7.49 6.78 23.04
N LEU A 230 -7.66 7.94 22.39
CA LEU A 230 -8.30 8.04 21.08
C LEU A 230 -7.52 7.27 20.01
N GLN A 231 -6.18 7.35 20.01
CA GLN A 231 -5.35 6.50 19.16
C GLN A 231 -5.71 5.03 19.35
N GLY A 232 -5.74 4.55 20.59
CA GLY A 232 -6.10 3.16 20.91
C GLY A 232 -7.50 2.79 20.43
N ILE A 233 -8.49 3.68 20.56
CA ILE A 233 -9.86 3.48 20.09
C ILE A 233 -9.89 3.36 18.55
N PHE A 234 -9.26 4.29 17.83
CA PHE A 234 -9.24 4.25 16.36
C PHE A 234 -8.61 2.97 15.83
N VAL A 235 -7.42 2.63 16.30
CA VAL A 235 -6.72 1.42 15.85
C VAL A 235 -7.53 0.16 16.20
N THR A 236 -8.07 0.08 17.42
CA THR A 236 -8.89 -1.08 17.85
C THR A 236 -10.17 -1.22 17.04
N SER A 237 -10.77 -0.12 16.59
CA SER A 237 -11.99 -0.15 15.79
C SER A 237 -11.87 -0.94 14.48
N GLY A 238 -10.64 -1.11 13.95
CA GLY A 238 -10.34 -1.93 12.77
C GLY A 238 -10.64 -3.42 12.94
N ILE A 239 -10.78 -3.91 14.18
CA ILE A 239 -11.18 -5.29 14.47
C ILE A 239 -12.55 -5.62 13.83
N ILE A 240 -13.48 -4.66 13.86
CA ILE A 240 -14.85 -4.85 13.38
C ILE A 240 -14.91 -5.09 11.86
N PRO A 241 -14.36 -4.22 11.00
CA PRO A 241 -14.39 -4.45 9.56
C PRO A 241 -13.61 -5.71 9.15
N VAL A 242 -12.50 -6.07 9.83
CA VAL A 242 -11.79 -7.35 9.59
C VAL A 242 -12.72 -8.54 9.81
N PHE A 243 -13.44 -8.57 10.94
CA PHE A 243 -14.44 -9.60 11.22
C PHE A 243 -15.51 -9.66 10.13
N LEU A 244 -16.09 -8.53 9.77
CA LEU A 244 -17.18 -8.44 8.80
C LEU A 244 -16.73 -8.83 7.38
N ILE A 245 -15.48 -8.52 6.99
CA ILE A 245 -14.90 -8.95 5.71
C ILE A 245 -14.74 -10.47 5.70
N ALA A 246 -14.19 -11.06 6.76
CA ALA A 246 -14.03 -12.51 6.86
C ALA A 246 -15.40 -13.22 6.81
N ARG A 247 -16.43 -12.68 7.49
CA ARG A 247 -17.80 -13.18 7.43
C ARG A 247 -18.38 -13.15 6.01
N LYS A 248 -18.11 -12.09 5.25
CA LYS A 248 -18.54 -11.97 3.85
C LYS A 248 -17.97 -13.09 2.97
N TYR A 249 -16.72 -13.50 3.24
CA TYR A 249 -16.06 -14.59 2.51
C TYR A 249 -16.44 -16.00 2.99
N GLY A 250 -17.46 -16.12 3.84
CA GLY A 250 -18.02 -17.41 4.27
C GLY A 250 -17.26 -18.08 5.43
N PHE A 251 -16.28 -17.40 6.04
CA PHE A 251 -15.64 -17.95 7.22
C PHE A 251 -16.63 -18.07 8.39
N SER A 252 -16.45 -19.09 9.22
CA SER A 252 -17.27 -19.26 10.43
C SER A 252 -17.04 -18.11 11.41
N LEU A 253 -17.92 -17.96 12.41
CA LEU A 253 -17.79 -16.91 13.43
C LEU A 253 -16.42 -16.95 14.13
N ILE A 254 -15.99 -18.15 14.54
CA ILE A 254 -14.69 -18.31 15.23
C ILE A 254 -13.51 -17.97 14.29
N HIS A 255 -13.52 -18.42 13.05
CA HIS A 255 -12.45 -18.09 12.11
C HIS A 255 -12.40 -16.59 11.81
N SER A 256 -13.56 -15.93 11.70
CA SER A 256 -13.63 -14.47 11.52
C SER A 256 -13.05 -13.73 12.73
N SER A 257 -13.31 -14.23 13.95
CA SER A 257 -12.72 -13.67 15.18
C SER A 257 -11.21 -13.92 15.27
N LEU A 258 -10.71 -15.05 14.75
CA LEU A 258 -9.27 -15.31 14.69
C LEU A 258 -8.56 -14.34 13.71
N PHE A 259 -9.17 -13.98 12.58
CA PHE A 259 -8.64 -12.92 11.72
C PHE A 259 -8.56 -11.58 12.45
N SER A 260 -9.58 -11.26 13.25
CA SER A 260 -9.56 -10.05 14.09
C SER A 260 -8.50 -10.12 15.18
N ALA A 261 -8.24 -11.29 15.75
CA ALA A 261 -7.16 -11.49 16.70
C ALA A 261 -5.78 -11.32 16.05
N ILE A 262 -5.60 -11.82 14.82
CA ILE A 262 -4.37 -11.59 14.03
C ILE A 262 -4.16 -10.09 13.83
N TYR A 263 -5.21 -9.33 13.47
CA TYR A 263 -5.13 -7.88 13.35
C TYR A 263 -4.70 -7.23 14.67
N ALA A 264 -5.33 -7.60 15.79
CA ALA A 264 -5.05 -7.02 17.11
C ALA A 264 -3.62 -7.33 17.62
N LEU A 265 -3.08 -8.47 17.23
CA LEU A 265 -1.73 -8.91 17.62
C LEU A 265 -0.67 -8.59 16.57
N TYR A 266 -1.06 -7.93 15.47
CA TYR A 266 -0.13 -7.66 14.38
C TYR A 266 0.92 -6.62 14.78
N PRO A 267 2.22 -6.96 14.72
CA PRO A 267 3.28 -6.11 15.28
C PRO A 267 3.35 -4.72 14.66
N ALA A 268 3.03 -4.57 13.38
CA ALA A 268 3.07 -3.27 12.71
C ALA A 268 2.06 -2.26 13.31
N PHE A 269 0.92 -2.71 13.85
CA PHE A 269 -0.02 -1.83 14.53
C PHE A 269 0.41 -1.54 15.96
N THR A 270 0.74 -2.56 16.73
CA THR A 270 1.17 -2.37 18.12
C THR A 270 2.50 -1.62 18.22
N GLY A 271 3.44 -1.90 17.31
CA GLY A 271 4.71 -1.19 17.20
C GLY A 271 4.54 0.25 16.75
N GLY A 272 3.76 0.48 15.69
CA GLY A 272 3.46 1.83 15.18
C GLY A 272 2.78 2.72 16.23
N CYS A 273 1.85 2.17 17.01
CA CYS A 273 1.22 2.91 18.13
C CYS A 273 2.17 3.18 19.29
N SER A 274 3.32 2.51 19.35
CA SER A 274 4.32 2.74 20.40
C SER A 274 5.14 4.02 20.20
N TYR A 275 4.91 4.73 19.12
CA TYR A 275 5.57 6.02 18.82
C TYR A 275 4.83 7.24 19.35
N ASP A 276 3.75 7.11 20.07
CA ASP A 276 2.78 8.13 20.48
C ASP A 276 1.72 8.42 19.40
N ILE A 277 0.80 9.36 19.70
CA ILE A 277 -0.28 9.73 18.80
C ILE A 277 0.27 10.26 17.48
N HIS A 278 -0.27 9.75 16.39
CA HIS A 278 -0.08 10.25 15.04
C HIS A 278 -1.38 10.14 14.24
N GLU A 279 -1.59 11.00 13.25
CA GLU A 279 -2.75 10.94 12.34
C GLU A 279 -2.91 9.55 11.70
N ASN A 280 -1.81 8.88 11.42
CA ASN A 280 -1.80 7.54 10.83
C ASN A 280 -2.50 6.47 11.67
N CYS A 281 -2.80 6.73 12.95
CA CYS A 281 -3.58 5.78 13.77
C CYS A 281 -5.01 5.57 13.24
N MET A 282 -5.57 6.54 12.54
CA MET A 282 -6.91 6.47 11.94
C MET A 282 -6.92 5.70 10.61
N LEU A 283 -5.79 5.69 9.91
CA LEU A 283 -5.68 5.15 8.56
C LEU A 283 -6.08 3.67 8.44
N PRO A 284 -5.59 2.73 9.29
CA PRO A 284 -5.95 1.33 9.19
C PRO A 284 -7.46 1.09 9.34
N ALA A 285 -8.09 1.77 10.29
CA ALA A 285 -9.52 1.62 10.54
C ALA A 285 -10.33 2.11 9.35
N PHE A 286 -10.07 3.31 8.83
CA PHE A 286 -10.81 3.88 7.71
C PHE A 286 -10.59 3.07 6.42
N LEU A 287 -9.37 2.62 6.14
CA LEU A 287 -9.08 1.74 5.02
C LEU A 287 -9.82 0.41 5.11
N LEU A 288 -9.85 -0.22 6.27
CA LEU A 288 -10.57 -1.47 6.47
C LEU A 288 -12.08 -1.31 6.30
N TRP A 289 -12.66 -0.20 6.76
CA TRP A 289 -14.06 0.11 6.52
C TRP A 289 -14.33 0.41 5.04
N LEU A 290 -13.42 1.12 4.34
CA LEU A 290 -13.51 1.34 2.91
C LEU A 290 -13.47 0.01 2.14
N ILE A 291 -12.54 -0.89 2.48
CA ILE A 291 -12.45 -2.23 1.89
C ILE A 291 -13.73 -3.04 2.19
N TRP A 292 -14.25 -2.98 3.41
CA TRP A 292 -15.51 -3.64 3.75
C TRP A 292 -16.68 -3.13 2.90
N ALA A 293 -16.78 -1.81 2.76
CA ALA A 293 -17.82 -1.19 1.94
C ALA A 293 -17.69 -1.58 0.46
N ALA A 294 -16.46 -1.59 -0.05
CA ALA A 294 -16.12 -2.05 -1.39
C ALA A 294 -16.47 -3.52 -1.61
N GLU A 295 -16.14 -4.39 -0.64
CA GLU A 295 -16.48 -5.81 -0.68
C GLU A 295 -17.98 -6.08 -0.63
N ARG A 296 -18.77 -5.19 -0.03
CA ARG A 296 -20.23 -5.23 0.04
C ARG A 296 -20.92 -4.43 -1.06
N GLU A 297 -20.15 -3.77 -1.94
CA GLU A 297 -20.63 -2.90 -3.01
C GLU A 297 -21.59 -1.80 -2.52
N LYS A 298 -21.34 -1.26 -1.31
CA LYS A 298 -22.16 -0.23 -0.67
C LYS A 298 -21.65 1.17 -1.04
N THR A 299 -22.35 1.86 -1.93
CA THR A 299 -21.97 3.17 -2.49
C THR A 299 -21.71 4.22 -1.41
N ILE A 300 -22.68 4.50 -0.53
CA ILE A 300 -22.54 5.56 0.49
C ILE A 300 -21.39 5.29 1.46
N PRO A 301 -21.27 4.11 2.09
CA PRO A 301 -20.11 3.82 2.94
C PRO A 301 -18.78 3.91 2.19
N MET A 302 -18.70 3.49 0.91
CA MET A 302 -17.47 3.64 0.13
C MET A 302 -17.04 5.10 0.00
N LEU A 303 -17.97 6.00 -0.33
CA LEU A 303 -17.68 7.43 -0.46
C LEU A 303 -17.31 8.05 0.88
N VAL A 304 -18.03 7.73 1.95
CA VAL A 304 -17.78 8.25 3.30
C VAL A 304 -16.37 7.83 3.78
N PHE A 305 -16.06 6.53 3.71
CA PHE A 305 -14.75 6.06 4.17
C PHE A 305 -13.61 6.43 3.24
N ALA A 306 -13.84 6.59 1.93
CA ALA A 306 -12.83 7.17 1.03
C ALA A 306 -12.52 8.62 1.44
N LEU A 307 -13.54 9.45 1.68
CA LEU A 307 -13.36 10.83 2.12
C LEU A 307 -12.64 10.89 3.49
N LEU A 308 -13.11 10.12 4.48
CA LEU A 308 -12.45 10.05 5.79
C LEU A 308 -11.00 9.63 5.68
N THR A 309 -10.69 8.67 4.83
CA THR A 309 -9.29 8.23 4.60
C THR A 309 -8.45 9.35 4.00
N LEU A 310 -8.97 10.08 3.00
CA LEU A 310 -8.27 11.20 2.38
C LEU A 310 -7.89 12.30 3.40
N THR A 311 -8.73 12.53 4.42
CA THR A 311 -8.46 13.56 5.44
C THR A 311 -7.40 13.18 6.46
N VAL A 312 -6.92 11.94 6.47
CA VAL A 312 -5.93 11.48 7.47
C VAL A 312 -4.58 12.16 7.26
N LYS A 313 -4.06 12.13 6.04
CA LYS A 313 -2.77 12.71 5.66
C LYS A 313 -2.67 12.83 4.14
N GLU A 314 -1.74 13.65 3.63
CA GLU A 314 -1.52 13.83 2.20
C GLU A 314 -1.25 12.51 1.45
N ASP A 315 -0.47 11.60 2.03
CA ASP A 315 -0.12 10.31 1.43
C ASP A 315 -1.24 9.27 1.51
N ALA A 316 -2.25 9.47 2.36
CA ALA A 316 -3.44 8.61 2.44
C ALA A 316 -4.20 8.55 1.10
N ALA A 317 -4.05 9.58 0.26
CA ALA A 317 -4.61 9.61 -1.08
C ALA A 317 -4.07 8.48 -1.98
N VAL A 318 -2.82 8.05 -1.78
CA VAL A 318 -2.22 6.91 -2.51
C VAL A 318 -3.00 5.62 -2.21
N TYR A 319 -3.35 5.38 -0.97
CA TYR A 319 -4.13 4.20 -0.57
C TYR A 319 -5.54 4.22 -1.18
N VAL A 320 -6.21 5.37 -1.13
CA VAL A 320 -7.56 5.54 -1.70
C VAL A 320 -7.54 5.39 -3.23
N ALA A 321 -6.56 5.98 -3.90
CA ALA A 321 -6.37 5.83 -5.35
C ALA A 321 -6.15 4.36 -5.72
N VAL A 322 -5.31 3.64 -4.99
CA VAL A 322 -5.03 2.23 -5.24
C VAL A 322 -6.28 1.36 -5.02
N ILE A 323 -7.10 1.66 -4.00
CA ILE A 323 -8.38 0.96 -3.81
C ILE A 323 -9.33 1.28 -4.97
N GLY A 324 -9.42 2.52 -5.42
CA GLY A 324 -10.19 2.89 -6.61
C GLY A 324 -9.75 2.12 -7.86
N LEU A 325 -8.45 2.05 -8.12
CA LEU A 325 -7.87 1.28 -9.21
C LEU A 325 -8.17 -0.23 -9.07
N TYR A 326 -8.05 -0.78 -7.87
CA TYR A 326 -8.43 -2.16 -7.58
C TYR A 326 -9.90 -2.44 -7.94
N LEU A 327 -10.82 -1.52 -7.62
CA LEU A 327 -12.24 -1.66 -7.95
C LEU A 327 -12.48 -1.65 -9.45
N ILE A 328 -11.76 -0.79 -10.21
CA ILE A 328 -11.85 -0.74 -11.68
C ILE A 328 -11.43 -2.08 -12.31
N LEU A 329 -10.35 -2.67 -11.79
CA LEU A 329 -9.73 -3.88 -12.36
C LEU A 329 -10.28 -5.19 -11.77
N SER A 330 -11.14 -5.11 -10.76
CA SER A 330 -11.71 -6.29 -10.11
C SER A 330 -13.05 -6.72 -10.72
N ASP A 331 -13.44 -7.97 -10.42
CA ASP A 331 -14.69 -8.59 -10.87
C ASP A 331 -15.89 -8.07 -10.08
N ARG A 332 -16.24 -6.80 -10.28
CA ARG A 332 -17.35 -6.12 -9.59
C ARG A 332 -18.43 -5.69 -10.57
N SER A 333 -19.59 -5.31 -10.03
CA SER A 333 -20.65 -4.71 -10.83
C SER A 333 -20.15 -3.46 -11.57
N GLU A 334 -20.73 -3.16 -12.72
CA GLU A 334 -20.37 -1.96 -13.50
C GLU A 334 -20.50 -0.68 -12.66
N LYS A 335 -21.52 -0.61 -11.82
CA LYS A 335 -21.72 0.50 -10.87
C LYS A 335 -20.54 0.63 -9.92
N THR A 336 -20.05 -0.47 -9.34
CA THR A 336 -18.92 -0.45 -8.39
C THR A 336 -17.63 -0.10 -9.10
N ARG A 337 -17.43 -0.56 -10.32
CA ARG A 337 -16.25 -0.21 -11.14
C ARG A 337 -16.26 1.28 -11.53
N ALA A 338 -17.42 1.82 -11.94
CA ALA A 338 -17.59 3.24 -12.20
C ALA A 338 -17.33 4.09 -10.95
N LEU A 339 -17.84 3.65 -9.78
CA LEU A 339 -17.55 4.29 -8.51
C LEU A 339 -16.05 4.22 -8.15
N GLY A 340 -15.39 3.09 -8.46
CA GLY A 340 -13.94 2.95 -8.35
C GLY A 340 -13.19 4.01 -9.16
N ALA A 341 -13.65 4.30 -10.39
CA ALA A 341 -13.05 5.35 -11.22
C ALA A 341 -13.25 6.75 -10.62
N VAL A 342 -14.42 7.02 -10.06
CA VAL A 342 -14.69 8.28 -9.35
C VAL A 342 -13.79 8.42 -8.12
N ILE A 343 -13.66 7.37 -7.30
CA ILE A 343 -12.80 7.36 -6.11
C ILE A 343 -11.33 7.55 -6.51
N PHE A 344 -10.87 6.87 -7.56
CA PHE A 344 -9.52 7.03 -8.09
C PHE A 344 -9.24 8.46 -8.54
N GLY A 345 -10.11 9.01 -9.39
CA GLY A 345 -9.98 10.38 -9.88
C GLY A 345 -10.01 11.42 -8.76
N ALA A 346 -10.95 11.28 -7.80
CA ALA A 346 -11.06 12.17 -6.65
C ALA A 346 -9.80 12.11 -5.76
N ALA A 347 -9.24 10.91 -5.53
CA ALA A 347 -8.02 10.75 -4.76
C ALA A 347 -6.81 11.39 -5.46
N CYS A 348 -6.68 11.25 -6.79
CA CYS A 348 -5.64 11.92 -7.56
C CYS A 348 -5.78 13.45 -7.48
N VAL A 349 -6.98 14.00 -7.70
CA VAL A 349 -7.24 15.44 -7.60
C VAL A 349 -6.90 15.96 -6.20
N TYR A 350 -7.36 15.25 -5.16
CA TYR A 350 -7.05 15.60 -3.77
C TYR A 350 -5.54 15.60 -3.51
N PHE A 351 -4.83 14.55 -3.93
CA PHE A 351 -3.39 14.45 -3.76
C PHE A 351 -2.65 15.66 -4.38
N PHE A 352 -2.93 15.96 -5.64
CA PHE A 352 -2.28 17.09 -6.31
C PHE A 352 -2.66 18.44 -5.69
N ALA A 353 -3.92 18.61 -5.27
CA ALA A 353 -4.36 19.83 -4.61
C ALA A 353 -3.65 20.05 -3.27
N VAL A 354 -3.52 18.99 -2.46
CA VAL A 354 -2.81 19.06 -1.17
C VAL A 354 -1.31 19.25 -1.38
N CYS A 355 -0.69 18.56 -2.35
CA CYS A 355 0.72 18.81 -2.70
C CYS A 355 0.94 20.26 -3.13
N ALA A 356 0.06 20.83 -3.95
CA ALA A 356 0.13 22.24 -4.34
C ALA A 356 -0.03 23.17 -3.12
N TYR A 357 -0.97 22.87 -2.22
CA TYR A 357 -1.13 23.63 -0.98
C TYR A 357 0.15 23.61 -0.12
N LEU A 358 0.71 22.41 0.14
CA LEU A 358 1.92 22.26 0.93
C LEU A 358 3.13 22.95 0.30
N ASN A 359 3.27 22.90 -1.02
CA ASN A 359 4.38 23.55 -1.74
C ASN A 359 4.24 25.08 -1.82
N ASN A 360 3.02 25.60 -1.89
CA ASN A 360 2.80 27.05 -2.05
C ASN A 360 2.61 27.78 -0.71
N SER A 361 1.96 27.14 0.26
CA SER A 361 1.54 27.74 1.53
C SER A 361 2.11 27.05 2.77
N GLY A 362 2.77 25.89 2.57
CA GLY A 362 3.38 25.09 3.63
C GLY A 362 4.90 25.02 3.49
N LEU A 363 5.47 24.00 4.15
CA LEU A 363 6.92 23.73 4.13
C LEU A 363 7.33 22.78 2.97
N GLY A 364 6.42 22.50 2.05
CA GLY A 364 6.62 21.57 0.95
C GLY A 364 6.37 20.10 1.32
N ILE A 365 6.20 19.27 0.30
CA ILE A 365 6.13 17.82 0.49
C ILE A 365 7.52 17.25 0.73
N MET A 366 7.61 16.13 1.46
CA MET A 366 8.89 15.51 1.83
C MET A 366 9.53 14.73 0.67
N GLU A 367 9.72 15.35 -0.49
CA GLU A 367 10.30 14.74 -1.70
C GLU A 367 11.70 14.18 -1.47
N TRP A 368 12.47 14.78 -0.57
CA TRP A 368 13.83 14.35 -0.24
C TRP A 368 13.92 12.89 0.23
N ARG A 369 12.82 12.30 0.72
CA ARG A 369 12.73 10.88 1.09
C ARG A 369 12.88 9.96 -0.11
N TYR A 370 12.68 10.46 -1.32
CA TYR A 370 12.77 9.72 -2.59
C TYR A 370 13.93 10.19 -3.47
N LYS A 371 14.91 10.91 -2.89
CA LYS A 371 16.03 11.52 -3.64
C LYS A 371 16.77 10.55 -4.56
N ASP A 372 16.82 9.25 -4.18
CA ASP A 372 17.51 8.23 -4.96
C ASP A 372 16.79 7.84 -6.26
N TYR A 373 15.56 8.32 -6.45
CA TYR A 373 14.80 8.13 -7.69
C TYR A 373 14.69 9.40 -8.52
N MET A 374 15.08 10.55 -7.97
CA MET A 374 14.99 11.86 -8.66
C MET A 374 16.22 12.05 -9.54
N TYR A 375 16.10 11.73 -10.82
CA TYR A 375 17.18 11.96 -11.78
C TYR A 375 17.14 13.40 -12.31
N ARG A 376 18.31 13.99 -12.58
CA ARG A 376 18.50 15.35 -13.14
C ARG A 376 17.75 16.44 -12.37
N GLY A 377 17.48 16.27 -11.09
CA GLY A 377 16.69 17.23 -10.32
C GLY A 377 15.24 17.38 -10.76
N GLY A 378 14.69 16.42 -11.50
CA GLY A 378 13.30 16.42 -11.98
C GLY A 378 12.29 16.25 -10.84
N ALA A 379 11.02 16.57 -11.14
CA ALA A 379 9.91 16.39 -10.19
C ALA A 379 9.76 14.93 -9.76
N LEU A 380 9.48 14.70 -8.47
CA LEU A 380 9.41 13.38 -7.86
C LEU A 380 8.50 12.41 -8.63
N ILE A 381 7.25 12.79 -8.87
CA ILE A 381 6.26 11.91 -9.48
C ILE A 381 6.68 11.48 -10.88
N THR A 382 7.13 12.45 -11.69
CA THR A 382 7.62 12.17 -13.04
C THR A 382 8.82 11.24 -13.01
N SER A 383 9.78 11.50 -12.11
CA SER A 383 10.99 10.68 -11.95
C SER A 383 10.65 9.25 -11.52
N LEU A 384 9.71 9.07 -10.58
CA LEU A 384 9.25 7.76 -10.13
C LEU A 384 8.58 6.97 -11.26
N ILE A 385 7.65 7.61 -11.99
CA ILE A 385 6.94 6.98 -13.10
C ILE A 385 7.94 6.56 -14.19
N VAL A 386 8.81 7.47 -14.59
CA VAL A 386 9.81 7.20 -15.64
C VAL A 386 10.74 6.09 -15.22
N THR A 387 11.27 6.11 -14.00
CA THR A 387 12.15 5.06 -13.47
C THR A 387 11.41 3.72 -13.38
N ALA A 388 10.15 3.71 -12.95
CA ALA A 388 9.36 2.48 -12.87
C ALA A 388 9.15 1.82 -14.24
N PHE A 389 8.92 2.62 -15.28
CA PHE A 389 8.71 2.08 -16.63
C PHE A 389 10.00 1.73 -17.37
N THR A 390 11.08 2.49 -17.14
CA THR A 390 12.33 2.34 -17.90
C THR A 390 13.38 1.49 -17.20
N ASN A 391 13.37 1.46 -15.86
CA ASN A 391 14.38 0.75 -15.07
C ASN A 391 13.80 0.13 -13.78
N PRO A 392 12.86 -0.81 -13.88
CA PRO A 392 12.32 -1.49 -12.70
C PRO A 392 13.38 -2.28 -11.93
N GLY A 393 14.47 -2.71 -12.59
CA GLY A 393 15.59 -3.38 -11.94
C GLY A 393 16.30 -2.49 -10.93
N TYR A 394 16.46 -1.19 -11.23
CA TYR A 394 16.99 -0.22 -10.29
C TYR A 394 16.07 -0.05 -9.07
N ILE A 395 14.76 0.02 -9.28
CA ILE A 395 13.80 0.05 -8.17
C ILE A 395 13.96 -1.21 -7.30
N LEU A 396 13.99 -2.40 -7.91
CA LEU A 396 14.14 -3.65 -7.18
C LEU A 396 15.44 -3.70 -6.38
N SER A 397 16.55 -3.17 -6.90
CA SER A 397 17.81 -3.12 -6.17
C SER A 397 17.75 -2.24 -4.90
N ASN A 398 16.95 -1.18 -4.94
CA ASN A 398 16.73 -0.31 -3.77
C ASN A 398 15.66 -0.85 -2.79
N LEU A 399 14.76 -1.72 -3.27
CA LEU A 399 13.75 -2.38 -2.43
C LEU A 399 14.33 -3.58 -1.66
N PHE A 400 15.36 -4.24 -2.19
CA PHE A 400 15.97 -5.44 -1.60
C PHE A 400 17.33 -5.12 -0.98
N THR A 401 17.38 -4.12 -0.12
CA THR A 401 18.48 -3.95 0.84
C THR A 401 18.24 -4.84 2.05
N GLY A 402 19.30 -5.18 2.81
CA GLY A 402 19.16 -6.06 3.98
C GLY A 402 18.13 -5.58 5.00
N GLU A 403 18.09 -4.27 5.28
CA GLU A 403 17.13 -3.66 6.21
C GLU A 403 15.70 -3.78 5.68
N LYS A 404 15.45 -3.40 4.42
CA LYS A 404 14.12 -3.45 3.80
C LYS A 404 13.61 -4.88 3.60
N LEU A 405 14.51 -5.81 3.28
CA LEU A 405 14.15 -7.23 3.21
C LEU A 405 13.75 -7.76 4.59
N THR A 406 14.49 -7.39 5.63
CA THR A 406 14.14 -7.74 7.02
C THR A 406 12.76 -7.18 7.40
N PHE A 407 12.51 -5.90 7.12
CA PHE A 407 11.21 -5.27 7.34
C PHE A 407 10.08 -5.98 6.57
N THR A 408 10.32 -6.34 5.31
CA THR A 408 9.36 -7.07 4.48
C THR A 408 9.03 -8.44 5.06
N VAL A 409 10.05 -9.17 5.55
CA VAL A 409 9.85 -10.46 6.20
C VAL A 409 9.13 -10.31 7.55
N GLN A 410 9.48 -9.32 8.34
CA GLN A 410 8.79 -9.04 9.60
C GLN A 410 7.32 -8.65 9.41
N THR A 411 7.00 -7.93 8.33
CA THR A 411 5.62 -7.50 8.03
C THR A 411 4.82 -8.62 7.36
N LEU A 412 5.29 -9.15 6.25
CA LEU A 412 4.53 -10.13 5.46
C LEU A 412 4.73 -11.56 5.93
N GLY A 413 5.90 -11.88 6.49
CA GLY A 413 6.23 -13.21 6.99
C GLY A 413 5.42 -13.60 8.23
N VAL A 414 5.14 -12.66 9.14
CA VAL A 414 4.26 -12.88 10.30
C VAL A 414 2.85 -13.28 9.87
N LEU A 415 2.39 -12.82 8.70
CA LEU A 415 1.13 -13.23 8.08
C LEU A 415 1.27 -14.53 7.25
N GLY A 416 2.39 -15.26 7.38
CA GLY A 416 2.66 -16.48 6.61
C GLY A 416 2.77 -16.24 5.11
N GLY A 417 3.09 -15.01 4.66
CA GLY A 417 3.16 -14.64 3.26
C GLY A 417 1.80 -14.67 2.53
N ILE A 418 0.68 -14.87 3.24
CA ILE A 418 -0.66 -14.96 2.64
C ILE A 418 -1.00 -13.77 1.73
N PRO A 419 -0.63 -12.50 2.07
CA PRO A 419 -0.89 -11.37 1.17
C PRO A 419 -0.25 -11.52 -0.22
N LEU A 420 0.83 -12.29 -0.33
CA LEU A 420 1.57 -12.54 -1.57
C LEU A 420 0.98 -13.71 -2.38
N VAL A 421 -0.05 -14.39 -1.87
CA VAL A 421 -0.62 -15.59 -2.48
C VAL A 421 -2.09 -15.36 -2.86
N SER A 422 -2.33 -14.51 -3.84
CA SER A 422 -3.68 -14.27 -4.35
C SER A 422 -3.87 -14.88 -5.74
N ARG A 423 -5.02 -15.55 -5.96
CA ARG A 423 -5.40 -16.04 -7.30
C ARG A 423 -5.87 -14.92 -8.22
N LYS A 424 -6.26 -13.77 -7.65
CA LYS A 424 -6.73 -12.62 -8.42
C LYS A 424 -5.60 -11.61 -8.49
N ILE A 425 -4.97 -11.49 -9.65
CA ILE A 425 -3.82 -10.62 -9.86
C ILE A 425 -4.12 -9.16 -9.48
N ALA A 426 -5.34 -8.68 -9.71
CA ALA A 426 -5.77 -7.34 -9.33
C ALA A 426 -5.58 -7.04 -7.82
N ARG A 427 -5.57 -8.07 -6.96
CA ARG A 427 -5.34 -7.88 -5.50
C ARG A 427 -3.91 -7.47 -5.17
N TYR A 428 -2.93 -7.80 -6.02
CA TYR A 428 -1.55 -7.37 -5.81
C TYR A 428 -1.37 -5.86 -5.93
N ILE A 429 -2.30 -5.18 -6.62
CA ILE A 429 -2.35 -3.72 -6.67
C ILE A 429 -2.47 -3.12 -5.26
N LEU A 430 -3.17 -3.80 -4.34
CA LEU A 430 -3.30 -3.35 -2.96
C LEU A 430 -1.98 -3.35 -2.17
N LEU A 431 -0.90 -3.97 -2.69
CA LEU A 431 0.44 -3.91 -2.12
C LEU A 431 1.23 -2.68 -2.61
N ILE A 432 0.76 -1.97 -3.63
CA ILE A 432 1.45 -0.79 -4.17
C ILE A 432 1.74 0.26 -3.08
N PRO A 433 0.80 0.64 -2.20
CA PRO A 433 1.11 1.60 -1.14
C PRO A 433 2.20 1.10 -0.19
N PHE A 434 2.24 -0.20 0.13
CA PHE A 434 3.30 -0.78 0.95
C PHE A 434 4.68 -0.57 0.31
N VAL A 435 4.78 -0.77 -1.01
CA VAL A 435 6.02 -0.54 -1.75
C VAL A 435 6.34 0.95 -1.82
N LEU A 436 5.39 1.78 -2.26
CA LEU A 436 5.62 3.20 -2.50
C LEU A 436 5.92 3.98 -1.22
N VAL A 437 5.17 3.73 -0.14
CA VAL A 437 5.24 4.55 1.08
C VAL A 437 6.25 3.99 2.09
N ASN A 438 6.44 2.66 2.14
CA ASN A 438 7.31 2.06 3.15
C ASN A 438 8.66 1.57 2.60
N LEU A 439 8.70 0.99 1.39
CA LEU A 439 9.94 0.38 0.89
C LEU A 439 10.75 1.30 -0.03
N MET A 440 10.11 2.20 -0.79
CA MET A 440 10.84 3.10 -1.69
C MET A 440 11.59 4.24 -0.97
N PRO A 441 11.04 4.87 0.08
CA PRO A 441 11.75 5.95 0.76
C PRO A 441 13.13 5.52 1.26
N THR A 442 14.06 6.48 1.27
CA THR A 442 15.42 6.30 1.80
C THR A 442 15.56 6.79 3.24
N TYR A 443 14.44 7.13 3.86
CA TYR A 443 14.41 7.62 5.23
C TYR A 443 14.47 6.45 6.24
N PRO A 444 15.49 6.42 7.12
CA PRO A 444 15.82 5.24 7.93
C PRO A 444 14.78 4.87 9.00
N TYR A 445 13.77 5.70 9.24
CA TYR A 445 12.71 5.43 10.23
C TYR A 445 11.44 4.81 9.64
N GLN A 446 11.38 4.58 8.32
CA GLN A 446 10.20 3.98 7.70
C GLN A 446 10.29 2.46 7.55
N ASP A 447 11.48 1.91 7.66
CA ASP A 447 11.80 0.49 7.51
C ASP A 447 12.40 -0.15 8.78
N ARG A 448 12.25 0.51 9.95
CA ARG A 448 12.75 0.03 11.24
C ARG A 448 11.65 -0.27 12.24
#